data_b9a60342bc59cc3eaf15e002719dcb93
#
_entry.id   b9a60342bc59cc3eaf15e002719dcb93
#
_cell.length_a   1.000
_cell.length_b   1.000
_cell.length_c   1.000
_cell.angle_alpha   90.00
_cell.angle_beta   90.00
_cell.angle_gamma   90.00
#
_symmetry.space_group_name_H-M   'P 1'
#
loop_
_entity.id
_entity.type
_entity.pdbx_description
1 polymer ?
#
loop_
_entity_poly.entity_id
_entity_poly.type
_entity_poly.pdbx_seq_one_letter_code
_entity_poly.pdbx_strand_id
1 'polypeptide(L)'
;MQGVKVLSLSTVFPNPAEENLGPFVRHRLQHVAKVHDVEVVAPIAVIDYAERRFRRPGIPVSRQDGPLHIHHPRWVYLPWGGYTSAFCLAARLMPFLHGLRREYSFDVIDSHFAYPEGIAAALLGSAFRCPFTITLRGNEVMHVQSPGKGRWIRWALRRAARIITVSESLRRFAISNGVEETHVRTIPNGVDPDVFYPRPRTETRFRLGIPEDRPVIVSAGFLIERKGHHRVVRALSEIRRSGSSAELWIIGGPGREGQFEEHLHREVRRHALESFVHFTGNVKSAVLADYMSAADVVCLASSREGWPNVVHEAQACGAPVVATDVGGVQDMIPAAEYGFVVPAGDEDALAAALRKAIETRWNRAGITAWGRARSWQQVGVETAEVLSQAAAETKGRLKP
;
A
#
# COMPACT_ATOMS: atom_id res chain seq x y z
N MET A 1 14.03 8.48 24.88
CA MET A 1 13.82 9.63 23.98
C MET A 1 12.54 10.33 24.42
N GLN A 2 12.55 11.67 24.57
CA GLN A 2 11.29 12.39 24.78
C GLN A 2 10.39 12.21 23.54
N GLY A 3 9.11 11.90 23.76
CA GLY A 3 8.14 11.74 22.68
C GLY A 3 8.01 13.03 21.86
N VAL A 4 7.97 12.90 20.53
CA VAL A 4 7.79 14.01 19.57
C VAL A 4 6.30 14.12 19.27
N LYS A 5 5.79 15.32 19.08
CA LYS A 5 4.41 15.55 18.60
C LYS A 5 4.38 15.55 17.06
N VAL A 6 3.73 14.54 16.49
CA VAL A 6 3.71 14.27 15.06
C VAL A 6 2.35 14.63 14.48
N LEU A 7 2.32 15.51 13.48
CA LEU A 7 1.16 15.74 12.65
C LEU A 7 1.27 14.91 11.38
N SER A 8 0.52 13.81 11.28
CA SER A 8 0.55 12.96 10.07
C SER A 8 -0.52 13.40 9.06
N LEU A 9 -0.13 13.61 7.80
CA LEU A 9 -0.97 14.05 6.71
C LEU A 9 -1.10 12.97 5.62
N SER A 10 -2.32 12.48 5.40
CA SER A 10 -2.60 11.52 4.32
C SER A 10 -4.03 11.65 3.80
N THR A 11 -4.22 11.78 2.49
CA THR A 11 -5.54 11.66 1.83
C THR A 11 -5.94 10.18 1.63
N VAL A 12 -4.99 9.26 1.83
CA VAL A 12 -5.18 7.82 1.74
C VAL A 12 -5.12 7.23 3.15
N PHE A 13 -6.26 7.27 3.85
CA PHE A 13 -6.41 6.76 5.22
C PHE A 13 -7.79 6.11 5.40
N PRO A 14 -7.91 4.98 6.12
CA PRO A 14 -9.18 4.31 6.35
C PRO A 14 -10.21 5.23 7.03
N ASN A 15 -11.44 5.17 6.55
CA ASN A 15 -12.56 5.90 7.13
C ASN A 15 -13.84 5.04 7.09
N PRO A 16 -14.92 5.40 7.80
CA PRO A 16 -16.14 4.59 7.86
C PRO A 16 -16.79 4.27 6.51
N ALA A 17 -16.56 5.10 5.49
CA ALA A 17 -17.06 4.86 4.13
C ALA A 17 -16.11 3.97 3.30
N GLU A 18 -14.83 3.87 3.69
CA GLU A 18 -13.78 3.14 2.98
C GLU A 18 -12.74 2.58 3.93
N GLU A 19 -13.09 1.48 4.58
CA GLU A 19 -12.22 0.81 5.56
C GLU A 19 -10.90 0.29 4.95
N ASN A 20 -10.92 -0.04 3.66
CA ASN A 20 -9.76 -0.56 2.92
C ASN A 20 -8.91 0.55 2.25
N LEU A 21 -9.16 1.83 2.53
CA LEU A 21 -8.38 2.92 1.97
C LEU A 21 -7.09 3.13 2.78
N GLY A 22 -5.96 2.60 2.31
CA GLY A 22 -4.65 2.84 2.91
C GLY A 22 -4.44 2.24 4.31
N PRO A 23 -4.82 0.99 4.59
CA PRO A 23 -4.64 0.37 5.91
C PRO A 23 -3.17 0.35 6.35
N PHE A 24 -2.23 0.33 5.42
CA PHE A 24 -0.80 0.39 5.69
C PHE A 24 -0.34 1.73 6.33
N VAL A 25 -1.03 2.84 6.05
CA VAL A 25 -0.77 4.12 6.74
C VAL A 25 -1.23 4.01 8.18
N ARG A 26 -2.44 3.51 8.40
CA ARG A 26 -3.02 3.28 9.73
C ARG A 26 -2.13 2.39 10.59
N HIS A 27 -1.73 1.22 10.08
CA HIS A 27 -0.87 0.29 10.82
C HIS A 27 0.46 0.93 11.22
N ARG A 28 1.12 1.64 10.30
CA ARG A 28 2.36 2.36 10.61
C ARG A 28 2.14 3.37 11.74
N LEU A 29 1.12 4.22 11.62
CA LEU A 29 0.86 5.28 12.60
C LEU A 29 0.42 4.75 13.97
N GLN A 30 -0.35 3.66 14.03
CA GLN A 30 -0.70 3.00 15.28
C GLN A 30 0.55 2.52 16.06
N HIS A 31 1.60 2.11 15.34
CA HIS A 31 2.86 1.69 15.96
C HIS A 31 3.80 2.87 16.25
N VAL A 32 3.79 3.93 15.46
CA VAL A 32 4.46 5.20 15.78
C VAL A 32 3.87 5.82 17.04
N ALA A 33 2.55 5.73 17.22
CA ALA A 33 1.85 6.25 18.39
C ALA A 33 2.17 5.53 19.71
N LYS A 34 2.88 4.39 19.67
CA LYS A 34 3.45 3.75 20.86
C LYS A 34 4.70 4.47 21.40
N VAL A 35 5.31 5.32 20.57
CA VAL A 35 6.57 6.03 20.88
C VAL A 35 6.37 7.54 20.92
N HIS A 36 5.51 8.06 20.05
CA HIS A 36 5.26 9.48 19.84
C HIS A 36 3.79 9.81 20.04
N ASP A 37 3.50 11.09 20.31
CA ASP A 37 2.13 11.60 20.27
C ASP A 37 1.76 11.91 18.81
N VAL A 38 0.64 11.36 18.29
CA VAL A 38 0.31 11.40 16.86
C VAL A 38 -1.12 11.89 16.63
N GLU A 39 -1.23 13.03 15.98
CA GLU A 39 -2.49 13.53 15.40
C GLU A 39 -2.51 13.26 13.90
N VAL A 40 -3.62 12.71 13.39
CA VAL A 40 -3.77 12.36 11.98
C VAL A 40 -4.72 13.35 11.31
N VAL A 41 -4.26 13.97 10.24
CA VAL A 41 -5.09 14.77 9.34
C VAL A 41 -5.31 13.99 8.06
N ALA A 42 -6.52 13.46 7.90
CA ALA A 42 -6.96 12.65 6.76
C ALA A 42 -8.05 13.41 5.96
N PRO A 43 -7.66 14.35 5.09
CA PRO A 43 -8.60 15.21 4.38
C PRO A 43 -9.49 14.42 3.42
N ILE A 44 -10.79 14.76 3.37
CA ILE A 44 -11.75 14.12 2.47
C ILE A 44 -12.12 15.10 1.35
N ALA A 45 -11.92 14.71 0.11
CA ALA A 45 -12.34 15.51 -1.03
C ALA A 45 -13.87 15.60 -1.11
N VAL A 46 -14.40 16.80 -1.32
CA VAL A 46 -15.86 17.05 -1.38
C VAL A 46 -16.49 16.26 -2.53
N ILE A 47 -15.79 16.14 -3.65
CA ILE A 47 -16.25 15.36 -4.81
C ILE A 47 -16.43 13.89 -4.42
N ASP A 48 -15.43 13.29 -3.78
CA ASP A 48 -15.49 11.90 -3.32
C ASP A 48 -16.61 11.68 -2.31
N TYR A 49 -16.87 12.70 -1.46
CA TYR A 49 -17.93 12.64 -0.47
C TYR A 49 -19.31 12.76 -1.12
N ALA A 50 -19.49 13.66 -2.09
CA ALA A 50 -20.75 13.88 -2.79
C ALA A 50 -21.19 12.65 -3.61
N GLU A 51 -20.26 12.01 -4.33
CA GLU A 51 -20.53 10.80 -5.13
C GLU A 51 -20.98 9.62 -4.26
N ARG A 52 -20.59 9.59 -2.97
CA ARG A 52 -20.84 8.47 -2.05
C ARG A 52 -21.94 8.74 -1.00
N ARG A 53 -22.43 9.97 -0.93
CA ARG A 53 -23.34 10.48 0.09
C ARG A 53 -24.58 9.61 0.30
N PHE A 54 -25.12 9.02 -0.75
CA PHE A 54 -26.39 8.29 -0.69
C PHE A 54 -26.25 6.79 -0.43
N ARG A 55 -25.02 6.26 -0.36
CA ARG A 55 -24.79 4.80 -0.31
C ARG A 55 -23.89 4.33 0.83
N ARG A 56 -23.31 5.25 1.63
CA ARG A 56 -22.30 4.90 2.65
C ARG A 56 -22.47 5.70 3.95
N PRO A 57 -21.95 5.18 5.09
CA PRO A 57 -21.93 5.91 6.35
C PRO A 57 -21.30 7.30 6.22
N GLY A 58 -21.84 8.28 6.94
CA GLY A 58 -21.25 9.61 7.02
C GLY A 58 -19.84 9.54 7.62
N ILE A 59 -18.91 10.33 7.08
CA ILE A 59 -17.57 10.45 7.64
C ILE A 59 -17.60 11.61 8.66
N PRO A 60 -17.34 11.35 9.96
CA PRO A 60 -17.33 12.40 10.99
C PRO A 60 -16.18 13.40 10.75
N VAL A 61 -16.27 14.58 11.35
CA VAL A 61 -15.22 15.61 11.26
C VAL A 61 -13.95 15.15 11.98
N SER A 62 -14.11 14.46 13.10
CA SER A 62 -13.03 13.81 13.84
C SER A 62 -13.52 12.51 14.46
N ARG A 63 -12.57 11.60 14.76
CA ARG A 63 -12.84 10.32 15.42
C ARG A 63 -11.59 9.78 16.10
N GLN A 64 -11.79 8.88 17.04
CA GLN A 64 -10.74 8.07 17.64
C GLN A 64 -10.60 6.74 16.92
N ASP A 65 -9.37 6.25 16.73
CA ASP A 65 -9.05 4.94 16.16
C ASP A 65 -7.86 4.33 16.91
N GLY A 66 -8.16 3.60 17.97
CA GLY A 66 -7.13 3.15 18.92
C GLY A 66 -6.37 4.34 19.52
N PRO A 67 -5.03 4.39 19.43
CA PRO A 67 -4.24 5.49 19.95
C PRO A 67 -4.28 6.76 19.08
N LEU A 68 -4.89 6.71 17.89
CA LEU A 68 -4.86 7.80 16.92
C LEU A 68 -6.11 8.68 17.03
N HIS A 69 -5.92 9.98 17.17
CA HIS A 69 -6.97 10.97 16.95
C HIS A 69 -6.93 11.46 15.50
N ILE A 70 -8.06 11.35 14.78
CA ILE A 70 -8.10 11.53 13.34
C ILE A 70 -9.07 12.66 13.00
N HIS A 71 -8.59 13.63 12.22
CA HIS A 71 -9.37 14.73 11.69
C HIS A 71 -9.64 14.53 10.21
N HIS A 72 -10.88 14.80 9.79
CA HIS A 72 -11.33 14.69 8.41
C HIS A 72 -11.78 16.05 7.84
N PRO A 73 -10.88 17.05 7.70
CA PRO A 73 -11.25 18.31 7.07
C PRO A 73 -11.69 18.10 5.63
N ARG A 74 -12.79 18.77 5.24
CA ARG A 74 -13.27 18.71 3.85
C ARG A 74 -12.46 19.67 2.98
N TRP A 75 -12.05 19.22 1.80
CA TRP A 75 -11.33 20.05 0.86
C TRP A 75 -11.86 19.88 -0.57
N VAL A 76 -11.57 20.85 -1.41
CA VAL A 76 -11.96 20.86 -2.83
C VAL A 76 -10.72 20.90 -3.69
N TYR A 77 -10.74 20.17 -4.78
CA TYR A 77 -9.73 20.26 -5.83
C TYR A 77 -10.42 20.35 -7.20
N LEU A 78 -9.69 20.88 -8.17
CA LEU A 78 -10.15 20.93 -9.55
C LEU A 78 -9.72 19.64 -10.26
N PRO A 79 -10.63 18.76 -10.72
CA PRO A 79 -10.28 17.47 -11.34
C PRO A 79 -9.29 17.60 -12.50
N TRP A 80 -9.40 18.67 -13.27
CA TRP A 80 -8.54 18.98 -14.42
C TRP A 80 -7.35 19.90 -14.06
N GLY A 81 -7.21 20.30 -12.79
CA GLY A 81 -6.26 21.29 -12.32
C GLY A 81 -4.80 20.82 -12.24
N GLY A 82 -4.47 19.61 -12.70
CA GLY A 82 -3.07 19.14 -12.74
C GLY A 82 -2.40 19.16 -11.36
N TYR A 83 -1.38 20.04 -11.18
CA TYR A 83 -0.63 20.18 -9.91
C TYR A 83 -1.34 21.04 -8.84
N THR A 84 -2.42 21.74 -9.19
CA THR A 84 -3.11 22.71 -8.29
C THR A 84 -3.73 22.06 -7.07
N SER A 85 -4.06 20.76 -7.12
CA SER A 85 -4.66 20.04 -5.99
C SER A 85 -3.82 20.15 -4.70
N ALA A 86 -2.49 20.13 -4.81
CA ALA A 86 -1.61 20.27 -3.65
C ALA A 86 -1.72 21.66 -3.00
N PHE A 87 -1.86 22.72 -3.80
CA PHE A 87 -2.06 24.09 -3.31
C PHE A 87 -3.44 24.27 -2.69
N CYS A 88 -4.49 23.71 -3.31
CA CYS A 88 -5.84 23.69 -2.75
C CYS A 88 -5.86 22.99 -1.39
N LEU A 89 -5.16 21.87 -1.28
CA LEU A 89 -5.01 21.12 -0.03
C LEU A 89 -4.31 21.98 1.04
N ALA A 90 -3.15 22.57 0.71
CA ALA A 90 -2.39 23.42 1.62
C ALA A 90 -3.22 24.64 2.08
N ALA A 91 -3.88 25.33 1.15
CA ALA A 91 -4.71 26.50 1.45
C ALA A 91 -5.88 26.13 2.39
N ARG A 92 -6.52 24.97 2.16
CA ARG A 92 -7.63 24.50 3.01
C ARG A 92 -7.15 24.08 4.40
N LEU A 93 -5.96 23.47 4.48
CA LEU A 93 -5.40 23.01 5.76
C LEU A 93 -4.79 24.13 6.60
N MET A 94 -4.37 25.23 6.00
CA MET A 94 -3.72 26.35 6.71
C MET A 94 -4.55 26.86 7.89
N PRO A 95 -5.83 27.33 7.73
CA PRO A 95 -6.63 27.79 8.85
C PRO A 95 -6.97 26.68 9.84
N PHE A 96 -7.19 25.45 9.36
CA PHE A 96 -7.46 24.30 10.21
C PHE A 96 -6.27 24.02 11.15
N LEU A 97 -5.04 23.96 10.60
CA LEU A 97 -3.84 23.70 11.38
C LEU A 97 -3.46 24.86 12.30
N HIS A 98 -3.81 26.09 11.95
CA HIS A 98 -3.68 27.24 12.86
C HIS A 98 -4.52 27.06 14.12
N GLY A 99 -5.76 26.57 13.98
CA GLY A 99 -6.61 26.20 15.10
C GLY A 99 -6.03 25.05 15.91
N LEU A 100 -5.71 23.93 15.23
CA LEU A 100 -5.19 22.74 15.87
C LEU A 100 -3.88 23.00 16.63
N ARG A 101 -2.99 23.84 16.11
CA ARG A 101 -1.68 24.12 16.72
C ARG A 101 -1.79 24.82 18.10
N ARG A 102 -2.91 25.45 18.43
CA ARG A 102 -3.15 26.04 19.77
C ARG A 102 -3.33 24.97 20.84
N GLU A 103 -3.89 23.82 20.45
CA GLU A 103 -4.16 22.69 21.35
C GLU A 103 -3.05 21.63 21.23
N TYR A 104 -2.56 21.43 20.02
CA TYR A 104 -1.54 20.45 19.70
C TYR A 104 -0.37 21.12 18.93
N SER A 105 0.68 21.49 19.67
CA SER A 105 1.88 22.10 19.10
C SER A 105 2.80 21.02 18.51
N PHE A 106 2.55 20.61 17.27
CA PHE A 106 3.35 19.59 16.59
C PHE A 106 4.77 20.03 16.27
N ASP A 107 5.72 19.09 16.43
CA ASP A 107 7.16 19.27 16.21
C ASP A 107 7.58 18.91 14.77
N VAL A 108 6.81 18.06 14.09
CA VAL A 108 7.09 17.58 12.72
C VAL A 108 5.79 17.28 11.97
N ILE A 109 5.78 17.55 10.65
CA ILE A 109 4.70 17.15 9.75
C ILE A 109 5.18 15.90 8.99
N ASP A 110 4.51 14.75 9.19
CA ASP A 110 4.76 13.51 8.46
C ASP A 110 3.75 13.36 7.32
N SER A 111 4.20 13.44 6.07
CA SER A 111 3.33 13.30 4.91
C SER A 111 3.49 11.95 4.22
N HIS A 112 2.37 11.35 3.83
CA HIS A 112 2.34 10.13 3.05
C HIS A 112 2.03 10.48 1.60
N PHE A 113 2.89 10.00 0.67
CA PHE A 113 2.98 10.37 -0.75
C PHE A 113 3.58 11.76 -1.01
N ALA A 114 4.30 11.89 -2.14
CA ALA A 114 4.87 13.17 -2.53
C ALA A 114 3.82 14.12 -3.13
N TYR A 115 2.71 13.58 -3.66
CA TYR A 115 1.63 14.35 -4.27
C TYR A 115 0.26 13.76 -3.92
N PRO A 116 -0.70 14.59 -3.47
CA PRO A 116 -0.59 16.05 -3.22
C PRO A 116 0.04 16.39 -1.86
N GLU A 117 0.14 15.45 -0.92
CA GLU A 117 0.44 15.68 0.50
C GLU A 117 1.85 16.23 0.74
N GLY A 118 2.87 15.69 0.09
CA GLY A 118 4.26 16.13 0.28
C GLY A 118 4.49 17.59 -0.16
N ILE A 119 3.85 18.01 -1.26
CA ILE A 119 3.88 19.41 -1.67
C ILE A 119 3.13 20.28 -0.66
N ALA A 120 1.96 19.85 -0.20
CA ALA A 120 1.19 20.58 0.81
C ALA A 120 1.97 20.67 2.14
N ALA A 121 2.62 19.59 2.57
CA ALA A 121 3.47 19.57 3.77
C ALA A 121 4.65 20.53 3.65
N ALA A 122 5.28 20.65 2.49
CA ALA A 122 6.36 21.60 2.25
C ALA A 122 5.90 23.07 2.38
N LEU A 123 4.71 23.40 1.86
CA LEU A 123 4.11 24.74 1.99
C LEU A 123 3.72 25.03 3.45
N LEU A 124 3.05 24.08 4.11
CA LEU A 124 2.63 24.20 5.50
C LEU A 124 3.83 24.25 6.45
N GLY A 125 4.83 23.39 6.23
CA GLY A 125 6.08 23.39 6.99
C GLY A 125 6.80 24.72 6.95
N SER A 126 6.86 25.35 5.77
CA SER A 126 7.42 26.71 5.60
C SER A 126 6.62 27.74 6.38
N ALA A 127 5.28 27.72 6.31
CA ALA A 127 4.42 28.70 7.00
C ALA A 127 4.47 28.53 8.52
N PHE A 128 4.51 27.30 9.03
CA PHE A 128 4.55 27.03 10.47
C PHE A 128 5.97 26.95 11.04
N ARG A 129 7.01 27.10 10.21
CA ARG A 129 8.43 26.89 10.59
C ARG A 129 8.63 25.54 11.26
N CYS A 130 8.04 24.49 10.67
CA CYS A 130 8.02 23.13 11.15
C CYS A 130 8.67 22.22 10.13
N PRO A 131 9.60 21.32 10.51
CA PRO A 131 10.18 20.35 9.59
C PRO A 131 9.09 19.39 9.10
N PHE A 132 9.33 18.80 7.92
CA PHE A 132 8.42 17.80 7.39
C PHE A 132 9.19 16.62 6.79
N THR A 133 8.54 15.48 6.79
CA THR A 133 8.99 14.24 6.14
C THR A 133 8.03 13.86 5.01
N ILE A 134 8.53 13.10 4.03
CA ILE A 134 7.70 12.53 2.97
C ILE A 134 7.97 11.04 2.91
N THR A 135 6.90 10.23 3.01
CA THR A 135 6.97 8.80 2.74
C THR A 135 6.54 8.52 1.29
N LEU A 136 7.46 7.99 0.47
CA LEU A 136 7.20 7.57 -0.91
C LEU A 136 6.62 6.14 -0.92
N ARG A 137 5.52 5.96 -1.69
CA ARG A 137 4.76 4.71 -1.71
C ARG A 137 4.49 4.15 -3.11
N GLY A 138 5.00 4.81 -4.18
CA GLY A 138 5.00 4.33 -5.57
C GLY A 138 4.25 5.19 -6.59
N ASN A 139 3.23 5.93 -6.21
CA ASN A 139 2.49 6.79 -7.15
C ASN A 139 3.33 7.96 -7.69
N GLU A 140 4.35 8.35 -6.97
CA GLU A 140 5.27 9.44 -7.28
C GLU A 140 6.00 9.23 -8.61
N VAL A 141 6.34 7.97 -8.92
CA VAL A 141 7.04 7.60 -10.16
C VAL A 141 6.27 8.02 -11.40
N MET A 142 4.93 7.90 -11.35
CA MET A 142 4.07 8.35 -12.43
C MET A 142 3.87 9.88 -12.42
N HIS A 143 3.67 10.45 -11.24
CA HIS A 143 3.37 11.87 -11.11
C HIS A 143 4.56 12.75 -11.49
N VAL A 144 5.79 12.30 -11.26
CA VAL A 144 7.01 13.08 -11.59
C VAL A 144 7.23 13.25 -13.10
N GLN A 145 6.63 12.38 -13.92
CA GLN A 145 6.69 12.45 -15.38
C GLN A 145 5.85 13.61 -15.95
N SER A 146 4.84 14.07 -15.21
CA SER A 146 4.07 15.26 -15.60
C SER A 146 4.90 16.52 -15.34
N PRO A 147 5.16 17.39 -16.33
CA PRO A 147 6.05 18.55 -16.17
C PRO A 147 5.70 19.44 -14.99
N GLY A 148 4.43 19.77 -14.82
CA GLY A 148 3.94 20.60 -13.71
C GLY A 148 4.09 19.93 -12.36
N LYS A 149 3.56 18.70 -12.22
CA LYS A 149 3.64 17.93 -10.97
C LYS A 149 5.09 17.57 -10.64
N GLY A 150 5.87 17.12 -11.62
CA GLY A 150 7.26 16.71 -11.41
C GLY A 150 8.15 17.82 -10.86
N ARG A 151 7.98 19.07 -11.34
CA ARG A 151 8.71 20.22 -10.80
C ARG A 151 8.42 20.43 -9.31
N TRP A 152 7.16 20.39 -8.92
CA TRP A 152 6.76 20.63 -7.54
C TRP A 152 7.08 19.43 -6.62
N ILE A 153 6.99 18.21 -7.13
CA ILE A 153 7.42 17.01 -6.39
C ILE A 153 8.92 17.13 -6.07
N ARG A 154 9.78 17.37 -7.07
CA ARG A 154 11.22 17.55 -6.85
C ARG A 154 11.53 18.71 -5.90
N TRP A 155 10.76 19.80 -5.99
CA TRP A 155 10.89 20.93 -5.08
C TRP A 155 10.59 20.53 -3.63
N ALA A 156 9.52 19.76 -3.38
CA ALA A 156 9.15 19.29 -2.05
C ALA A 156 10.15 18.25 -1.51
N LEU A 157 10.55 17.28 -2.34
CA LEU A 157 11.51 16.24 -1.95
C LEU A 157 12.85 16.83 -1.45
N ARG A 158 13.38 17.83 -2.15
CA ARG A 158 14.65 18.49 -1.78
C ARG A 158 14.58 19.35 -0.51
N ARG A 159 13.40 19.67 -0.03
CA ARG A 159 13.13 20.47 1.17
C ARG A 159 12.73 19.66 2.38
N ALA A 160 12.35 18.41 2.18
CA ALA A 160 12.01 17.53 3.27
C ALA A 160 13.22 17.30 4.17
N ALA A 161 13.02 17.35 5.48
CA ALA A 161 14.05 17.02 6.45
C ALA A 161 14.52 15.57 6.30
N ARG A 162 13.57 14.67 6.04
CA ARG A 162 13.84 13.24 5.75
C ARG A 162 12.83 12.71 4.73
N ILE A 163 13.30 11.74 3.94
CA ILE A 163 12.46 10.94 3.03
C ILE A 163 12.45 9.50 3.53
N ILE A 164 11.26 8.94 3.66
CA ILE A 164 11.06 7.50 3.90
C ILE A 164 10.63 6.87 2.59
N THR A 165 11.21 5.73 2.22
CA THR A 165 10.81 4.96 1.04
C THR A 165 10.41 3.56 1.45
N VAL A 166 9.39 2.98 0.81
CA VAL A 166 8.93 1.64 1.16
C VAL A 166 9.68 0.52 0.41
N SER A 167 10.59 0.88 -0.51
CA SER A 167 11.40 -0.06 -1.28
C SER A 167 12.71 0.58 -1.72
N GLU A 168 13.69 -0.25 -2.06
CA GLU A 168 14.97 0.22 -2.59
C GLU A 168 14.81 0.88 -3.97
N SER A 169 13.86 0.44 -4.78
CA SER A 169 13.53 1.09 -6.06
C SER A 169 13.07 2.54 -5.86
N LEU A 170 12.27 2.81 -4.82
CA LEU A 170 11.84 4.18 -4.47
C LEU A 170 12.96 5.00 -3.84
N ARG A 171 13.92 4.37 -3.13
CA ARG A 171 15.13 5.05 -2.66
C ARG A 171 15.95 5.57 -3.82
N ARG A 172 16.24 4.71 -4.80
CA ARG A 172 16.93 5.12 -6.04
C ARG A 172 16.16 6.22 -6.78
N PHE A 173 14.83 6.13 -6.83
CA PHE A 173 13.99 7.17 -7.40
C PHE A 173 14.14 8.52 -6.66
N ALA A 174 14.15 8.54 -5.33
CA ALA A 174 14.33 9.78 -4.55
C ALA A 174 15.70 10.42 -4.86
N ILE A 175 16.77 9.63 -4.84
CA ILE A 175 18.14 10.09 -5.13
C ILE A 175 18.25 10.65 -6.56
N SER A 176 17.69 9.96 -7.55
CA SER A 176 17.69 10.41 -8.95
C SER A 176 16.88 11.71 -9.18
N ASN A 177 15.99 12.07 -8.24
CA ASN A 177 15.24 13.34 -8.25
C ASN A 177 15.89 14.43 -7.39
N GLY A 178 17.13 14.22 -6.96
CA GLY A 178 17.99 15.22 -6.32
C GLY A 178 17.87 15.30 -4.81
N VAL A 179 17.47 14.20 -4.15
CA VAL A 179 17.55 14.05 -2.69
C VAL A 179 18.93 13.47 -2.36
N GLU A 180 19.57 14.02 -1.34
CA GLU A 180 20.82 13.46 -0.83
C GLU A 180 20.59 12.09 -0.18
N GLU A 181 21.47 11.15 -0.45
CA GLU A 181 21.36 9.77 0.01
C GLU A 181 21.19 9.64 1.53
N THR A 182 21.90 10.47 2.29
CA THR A 182 21.87 10.54 3.76
C THR A 182 20.51 10.99 4.32
N HIS A 183 19.67 11.62 3.51
CA HIS A 183 18.32 12.06 3.88
C HIS A 183 17.24 11.02 3.53
N VAL A 184 17.60 9.90 2.89
CA VAL A 184 16.65 8.85 2.49
C VAL A 184 16.86 7.60 3.32
N ARG A 185 15.80 7.11 3.95
CA ARG A 185 15.79 5.83 4.66
C ARG A 185 14.73 4.90 4.08
N THR A 186 15.11 3.69 3.69
CA THR A 186 14.17 2.66 3.26
C THR A 186 13.58 1.98 4.49
N ILE A 187 12.27 2.07 4.64
CA ILE A 187 11.48 1.43 5.69
C ILE A 187 10.30 0.71 5.02
N PRO A 188 10.47 -0.55 4.59
CA PRO A 188 9.41 -1.35 4.02
C PRO A 188 8.23 -1.52 4.96
N ASN A 189 7.04 -1.79 4.43
CA ASN A 189 5.90 -2.12 5.27
C ASN A 189 6.12 -3.45 6.00
N GLY A 190 5.46 -3.60 7.15
CA GLY A 190 5.43 -4.82 7.92
C GLY A 190 4.19 -5.68 7.63
N VAL A 191 4.17 -6.86 8.21
CA VAL A 191 3.00 -7.74 8.26
C VAL A 191 2.46 -7.77 9.69
N ASP A 192 1.16 -8.02 9.84
CA ASP A 192 0.53 -8.31 11.12
C ASP A 192 0.62 -9.83 11.38
N PRO A 193 1.50 -10.28 12.31
CA PRO A 193 1.72 -11.70 12.55
C PRO A 193 0.55 -12.38 13.28
N ASP A 194 -0.37 -11.61 13.87
CA ASP A 194 -1.55 -12.14 14.56
C ASP A 194 -2.69 -12.40 13.58
N VAL A 195 -2.63 -11.78 12.39
CA VAL A 195 -3.61 -11.97 11.31
C VAL A 195 -3.07 -12.90 10.24
N PHE A 196 -1.82 -12.67 9.77
CA PHE A 196 -1.20 -13.44 8.69
C PHE A 196 -0.19 -14.44 9.25
N TYR A 197 -0.65 -15.69 9.37
CA TYR A 197 0.13 -16.85 9.80
C TYR A 197 -0.40 -18.13 9.11
N PRO A 198 0.42 -19.19 9.01
CA PRO A 198 -0.01 -20.43 8.37
C PRO A 198 -1.17 -21.08 9.12
N ARG A 199 -2.17 -21.50 8.39
CA ARG A 199 -3.30 -22.29 8.90
C ARG A 199 -3.25 -23.72 8.38
N PRO A 200 -3.83 -24.72 9.10
CA PRO A 200 -3.91 -26.11 8.61
C PRO A 200 -4.62 -26.15 7.24
N ARG A 201 -3.86 -26.56 6.20
CA ARG A 201 -4.28 -26.38 4.81
C ARG A 201 -5.53 -27.18 4.45
N THR A 202 -5.58 -28.46 4.79
CA THR A 202 -6.72 -29.35 4.53
C THR A 202 -8.00 -28.85 5.19
N GLU A 203 -7.94 -28.50 6.47
CA GLU A 203 -9.08 -27.95 7.22
C GLU A 203 -9.54 -26.61 6.64
N THR A 204 -8.58 -25.75 6.26
CA THR A 204 -8.86 -24.44 5.68
C THR A 204 -9.51 -24.56 4.29
N ARG A 205 -9.04 -25.49 3.45
CA ARG A 205 -9.66 -25.79 2.15
C ARG A 205 -11.08 -26.28 2.33
N PHE A 206 -11.30 -27.24 3.23
CA PHE A 206 -12.64 -27.74 3.54
C PHE A 206 -13.60 -26.61 3.94
N ARG A 207 -13.19 -25.73 4.86
CA ARG A 207 -13.99 -24.59 5.32
C ARG A 207 -14.31 -23.60 4.19
N LEU A 208 -13.39 -23.39 3.26
CA LEU A 208 -13.54 -22.48 2.13
C LEU A 208 -14.24 -23.11 0.92
N GLY A 209 -14.54 -24.41 0.95
CA GLY A 209 -15.10 -25.13 -0.19
C GLY A 209 -14.11 -25.31 -1.34
N ILE A 210 -12.81 -25.33 -1.05
CA ILE A 210 -11.73 -25.50 -2.03
C ILE A 210 -11.41 -26.99 -2.17
N PRO A 211 -11.41 -27.56 -3.40
CA PRO A 211 -11.04 -28.96 -3.62
C PRO A 211 -9.62 -29.28 -3.14
N GLU A 212 -9.44 -30.45 -2.49
CA GLU A 212 -8.11 -30.86 -2.00
C GLU A 212 -7.18 -31.33 -3.13
N ASP A 213 -7.74 -31.95 -4.16
CA ASP A 213 -7.06 -32.62 -5.27
C ASP A 213 -6.65 -31.66 -6.41
N ARG A 214 -6.98 -30.39 -6.31
CA ARG A 214 -6.69 -29.41 -7.36
C ARG A 214 -5.68 -28.38 -6.89
N PRO A 215 -4.73 -27.99 -7.76
CA PRO A 215 -3.88 -26.85 -7.51
C PRO A 215 -4.70 -25.55 -7.44
N VAL A 216 -4.36 -24.67 -6.51
CA VAL A 216 -5.07 -23.42 -6.26
C VAL A 216 -4.13 -22.23 -6.41
N ILE A 217 -4.47 -21.36 -7.36
CA ILE A 217 -3.86 -20.05 -7.54
C ILE A 217 -4.75 -19.02 -6.84
N VAL A 218 -4.17 -18.16 -6.01
CA VAL A 218 -4.88 -17.02 -5.40
C VAL A 218 -4.34 -15.73 -5.97
N SER A 219 -5.24 -14.83 -6.40
CA SER A 219 -4.89 -13.47 -6.82
C SER A 219 -5.71 -12.46 -6.04
N ALA A 220 -5.07 -11.63 -5.21
CA ALA A 220 -5.76 -10.75 -4.28
C ALA A 220 -5.44 -9.26 -4.52
N GLY A 221 -6.49 -8.43 -4.45
CA GLY A 221 -6.42 -6.97 -4.62
C GLY A 221 -7.68 -6.39 -5.24
N PHE A 222 -7.73 -5.07 -5.39
CA PHE A 222 -8.86 -4.43 -6.07
C PHE A 222 -9.01 -4.91 -7.52
N LEU A 223 -10.25 -5.05 -7.99
CA LEU A 223 -10.58 -5.43 -9.37
C LEU A 223 -10.38 -4.23 -10.31
N ILE A 224 -9.12 -3.89 -10.54
CA ILE A 224 -8.67 -2.80 -11.41
C ILE A 224 -7.62 -3.31 -12.39
N GLU A 225 -7.49 -2.66 -13.55
CA GLU A 225 -6.56 -3.08 -14.62
C GLU A 225 -5.13 -3.28 -14.09
N ARG A 226 -4.64 -2.34 -13.30
CA ARG A 226 -3.28 -2.31 -12.76
C ARG A 226 -2.91 -3.55 -11.93
N LYS A 227 -3.87 -4.18 -11.25
CA LYS A 227 -3.65 -5.39 -10.43
C LYS A 227 -3.46 -6.67 -11.25
N GLY A 228 -3.83 -6.66 -12.55
CA GLY A 228 -3.48 -7.70 -13.50
C GLY A 228 -4.21 -9.02 -13.34
N HIS A 229 -5.35 -9.09 -12.64
CA HIS A 229 -6.13 -10.32 -12.51
C HIS A 229 -6.47 -10.95 -13.87
N HIS A 230 -6.70 -10.15 -14.90
CA HIS A 230 -6.92 -10.62 -16.28
C HIS A 230 -5.72 -11.37 -16.86
N ARG A 231 -4.49 -10.99 -16.51
CA ARG A 231 -3.25 -11.70 -16.91
C ARG A 231 -3.18 -13.07 -16.23
N VAL A 232 -3.63 -13.14 -14.95
CA VAL A 232 -3.69 -14.42 -14.22
C VAL A 232 -4.76 -15.34 -14.81
N VAL A 233 -5.91 -14.80 -15.27
CA VAL A 233 -6.94 -15.57 -16.00
C VAL A 233 -6.36 -16.17 -17.28
N ARG A 234 -5.62 -15.39 -18.08
CA ARG A 234 -4.97 -15.88 -19.30
C ARG A 234 -3.92 -16.93 -19.00
N ALA A 235 -3.07 -16.70 -17.99
CA ALA A 235 -2.09 -17.69 -17.55
C ALA A 235 -2.76 -19.00 -17.10
N LEU A 236 -3.89 -18.96 -16.38
CA LEU A 236 -4.67 -20.13 -16.02
C LEU A 236 -5.14 -20.89 -17.27
N SER A 237 -5.60 -20.19 -18.31
CA SER A 237 -6.01 -20.80 -19.59
C SER A 237 -4.88 -21.64 -20.19
N GLU A 238 -3.64 -21.08 -20.21
CA GLU A 238 -2.45 -21.79 -20.70
C GLU A 238 -2.13 -23.04 -19.86
N ILE A 239 -2.13 -22.88 -18.54
CA ILE A 239 -1.86 -23.95 -17.58
C ILE A 239 -2.87 -25.09 -17.73
N ARG A 240 -4.14 -24.78 -17.90
CA ARG A 240 -5.19 -25.81 -18.10
C ARG A 240 -5.11 -26.48 -19.47
N ARG A 241 -4.75 -25.75 -20.52
CA ARG A 241 -4.49 -26.36 -21.85
C ARG A 241 -3.32 -27.35 -21.82
N SER A 242 -2.38 -27.20 -20.90
CA SER A 242 -1.30 -28.17 -20.69
C SER A 242 -1.69 -29.38 -19.82
N GLY A 243 -2.99 -29.54 -19.47
CA GLY A 243 -3.52 -30.69 -18.75
C GLY A 243 -3.65 -30.52 -17.22
N SER A 244 -3.35 -29.34 -16.66
CA SER A 244 -3.53 -29.08 -15.22
C SER A 244 -5.00 -28.91 -14.85
N SER A 245 -5.39 -29.38 -13.67
CA SER A 245 -6.72 -29.17 -13.06
C SER A 245 -6.80 -27.87 -12.23
N ALA A 246 -5.81 -26.97 -12.31
CA ALA A 246 -5.71 -25.78 -11.48
C ALA A 246 -6.95 -24.88 -11.52
N GLU A 247 -7.26 -24.27 -10.37
CA GLU A 247 -8.31 -23.27 -10.20
C GLU A 247 -7.73 -21.93 -9.73
N LEU A 248 -8.45 -20.83 -10.05
CA LEU A 248 -8.07 -19.47 -9.68
C LEU A 248 -9.12 -18.86 -8.75
N TRP A 249 -8.68 -18.35 -7.61
CA TRP A 249 -9.51 -17.58 -6.68
C TRP A 249 -9.09 -16.11 -6.72
N ILE A 250 -9.98 -15.24 -7.20
CA ILE A 250 -9.78 -13.79 -7.26
C ILE A 250 -10.46 -13.16 -6.04
N ILE A 251 -9.66 -12.54 -5.20
CA ILE A 251 -10.10 -12.00 -3.90
C ILE A 251 -9.99 -10.49 -3.91
N GLY A 252 -11.12 -9.82 -3.84
CA GLY A 252 -11.21 -8.37 -3.83
C GLY A 252 -12.46 -7.85 -4.51
N GLY A 253 -12.71 -6.57 -4.34
CA GLY A 253 -13.86 -5.88 -4.92
C GLY A 253 -13.44 -4.70 -5.80
N PRO A 254 -14.39 -3.92 -6.29
CA PRO A 254 -14.14 -2.79 -7.17
C PRO A 254 -13.24 -1.76 -6.49
N GLY A 255 -12.33 -1.17 -7.26
CA GLY A 255 -11.43 -0.10 -6.82
C GLY A 255 -11.87 1.28 -7.33
N ARG A 256 -11.14 2.33 -6.91
CA ARG A 256 -11.37 3.72 -7.36
C ARG A 256 -10.93 3.99 -8.81
N GLU A 257 -10.06 3.14 -9.37
CA GLU A 257 -9.43 3.33 -10.69
C GLU A 257 -10.30 2.85 -11.87
N GLY A 258 -11.62 2.71 -11.68
CA GLY A 258 -12.57 2.32 -12.72
C GLY A 258 -13.25 0.98 -12.48
N GLN A 259 -14.23 0.66 -13.36
CA GLN A 259 -14.99 -0.59 -13.31
C GLN A 259 -14.33 -1.63 -14.22
N PHE A 260 -13.48 -2.47 -13.65
CA PHE A 260 -12.76 -3.51 -14.40
C PHE A 260 -13.34 -4.91 -14.21
N GLU A 261 -14.27 -5.08 -13.28
CA GLU A 261 -14.87 -6.37 -12.90
C GLU A 261 -15.58 -7.03 -14.11
N GLU A 262 -16.37 -6.26 -14.84
CA GLU A 262 -17.05 -6.78 -16.03
C GLU A 262 -16.06 -7.24 -17.13
N HIS A 263 -14.92 -6.53 -17.27
CA HIS A 263 -13.85 -6.96 -18.16
C HIS A 263 -13.26 -8.31 -17.73
N LEU A 264 -13.05 -8.51 -16.42
CA LEU A 264 -12.57 -9.80 -15.89
C LEU A 264 -13.56 -10.93 -16.18
N HIS A 265 -14.86 -10.72 -15.98
CA HIS A 265 -15.87 -11.71 -16.32
C HIS A 265 -15.91 -12.02 -17.82
N ARG A 266 -15.71 -11.02 -18.70
CA ARG A 266 -15.57 -11.26 -20.15
C ARG A 266 -14.33 -12.10 -20.49
N GLU A 267 -13.17 -11.83 -19.86
CA GLU A 267 -11.96 -12.64 -20.06
C GLU A 267 -12.18 -14.10 -19.61
N VAL A 268 -12.83 -14.31 -18.45
CA VAL A 268 -13.17 -15.66 -17.98
C VAL A 268 -14.04 -16.42 -19.00
N ARG A 269 -15.11 -15.79 -19.50
CA ARG A 269 -15.98 -16.40 -20.54
C ARG A 269 -15.24 -16.65 -21.86
N ARG A 270 -14.41 -15.70 -22.28
CA ARG A 270 -13.61 -15.83 -23.51
C ARG A 270 -12.71 -17.07 -23.53
N HIS A 271 -12.23 -17.47 -22.36
CA HIS A 271 -11.36 -18.62 -22.17
C HIS A 271 -12.09 -19.88 -21.69
N ALA A 272 -13.43 -19.87 -21.58
CA ALA A 272 -14.27 -20.96 -21.07
C ALA A 272 -13.80 -21.45 -19.67
N LEU A 273 -13.55 -20.51 -18.75
CA LEU A 273 -13.02 -20.77 -17.42
C LEU A 273 -14.02 -20.54 -16.28
N GLU A 274 -15.34 -20.42 -16.59
CA GLU A 274 -16.37 -20.07 -15.61
C GLU A 274 -16.44 -21.04 -14.42
N SER A 275 -16.16 -22.32 -14.65
CA SER A 275 -16.14 -23.36 -13.60
C SER A 275 -14.82 -23.43 -12.83
N PHE A 276 -13.82 -22.63 -13.17
CA PHE A 276 -12.45 -22.71 -12.62
C PHE A 276 -11.94 -21.39 -12.08
N VAL A 277 -12.70 -20.31 -12.24
CA VAL A 277 -12.36 -18.99 -11.70
C VAL A 277 -13.45 -18.53 -10.74
N HIS A 278 -13.07 -18.30 -9.50
CA HIS A 278 -13.96 -17.97 -8.40
C HIS A 278 -13.72 -16.54 -7.94
N PHE A 279 -14.78 -15.72 -7.86
CA PHE A 279 -14.73 -14.36 -7.35
C PHE A 279 -15.35 -14.32 -5.95
N THR A 280 -14.58 -13.89 -4.95
CA THR A 280 -15.07 -13.85 -3.56
C THR A 280 -15.64 -12.49 -3.15
N GLY A 281 -15.37 -11.42 -3.92
CA GLY A 281 -15.58 -10.05 -3.47
C GLY A 281 -14.59 -9.65 -2.37
N ASN A 282 -14.90 -8.55 -1.67
CA ASN A 282 -14.11 -8.10 -0.54
C ASN A 282 -14.27 -9.05 0.66
N VAL A 283 -13.14 -9.44 1.24
CA VAL A 283 -13.10 -10.26 2.46
C VAL A 283 -12.34 -9.53 3.56
N LYS A 284 -12.55 -9.93 4.82
CA LYS A 284 -11.74 -9.48 5.96
C LYS A 284 -10.34 -10.08 5.89
N SER A 285 -9.34 -9.40 6.44
CA SER A 285 -7.94 -9.84 6.42
C SER A 285 -7.73 -11.26 6.97
N ALA A 286 -8.47 -11.66 8.00
CA ALA A 286 -8.39 -13.03 8.52
C ALA A 286 -8.87 -14.09 7.50
N VAL A 287 -9.90 -13.79 6.70
CA VAL A 287 -10.38 -14.67 5.64
C VAL A 287 -9.41 -14.67 4.45
N LEU A 288 -8.81 -13.51 4.13
CA LEU A 288 -7.75 -13.42 3.12
C LEU A 288 -6.57 -14.33 3.50
N ALA A 289 -6.17 -14.33 4.77
CA ALA A 289 -5.10 -15.20 5.28
C ALA A 289 -5.48 -16.70 5.21
N ASP A 290 -6.78 -17.06 5.32
CA ASP A 290 -7.26 -18.41 5.07
C ASP A 290 -7.02 -18.81 3.61
N TYR A 291 -7.42 -17.98 2.64
CA TYR A 291 -7.16 -18.24 1.22
C TYR A 291 -5.68 -18.35 0.90
N MET A 292 -4.84 -17.47 1.46
CA MET A 292 -3.39 -17.53 1.28
C MET A 292 -2.79 -18.82 1.84
N SER A 293 -3.25 -19.28 3.02
CA SER A 293 -2.79 -20.54 3.62
C SER A 293 -3.23 -21.76 2.80
N ALA A 294 -4.43 -21.71 2.19
CA ALA A 294 -4.99 -22.75 1.34
C ALA A 294 -4.34 -22.84 -0.05
N ALA A 295 -3.73 -21.77 -0.54
CA ALA A 295 -3.16 -21.66 -1.87
C ALA A 295 -1.93 -22.57 -2.10
N ASP A 296 -1.76 -23.05 -3.32
CA ASP A 296 -0.50 -23.62 -3.80
C ASP A 296 0.49 -22.51 -4.16
N VAL A 297 -0.05 -21.42 -4.74
CA VAL A 297 0.71 -20.23 -5.10
C VAL A 297 -0.20 -18.99 -5.04
N VAL A 298 0.37 -17.88 -4.58
CA VAL A 298 -0.28 -16.56 -4.69
C VAL A 298 0.34 -15.81 -5.87
N CYS A 299 -0.48 -15.20 -6.71
CA CYS A 299 -0.05 -14.48 -7.90
C CYS A 299 -0.32 -12.98 -7.80
N LEU A 300 0.70 -12.17 -8.05
CA LEU A 300 0.61 -10.72 -8.24
C LEU A 300 1.08 -10.36 -9.66
N ALA A 301 0.15 -10.09 -10.58
CA ALA A 301 0.44 -9.71 -11.97
C ALA A 301 0.31 -8.20 -12.23
N SER A 302 0.62 -7.39 -11.23
CA SER A 302 0.46 -5.93 -11.27
C SER A 302 1.39 -5.28 -12.30
N SER A 303 0.94 -4.21 -12.94
CA SER A 303 1.78 -3.38 -13.82
C SER A 303 2.59 -2.33 -13.06
N ARG A 304 2.22 -2.03 -11.82
CA ARG A 304 2.91 -1.05 -10.96
C ARG A 304 2.54 -1.24 -9.50
N GLU A 305 3.54 -1.20 -8.63
CA GLU A 305 3.40 -1.19 -7.17
C GLU A 305 4.47 -0.29 -6.54
N GLY A 306 4.29 0.06 -5.26
CA GLY A 306 5.37 0.61 -4.43
C GLY A 306 5.95 -0.50 -3.55
N TRP A 307 5.09 -1.04 -2.67
CA TRP A 307 5.34 -2.21 -1.82
C TRP A 307 4.05 -3.02 -1.75
N PRO A 308 3.92 -4.10 -2.51
CA PRO A 308 2.70 -4.88 -2.55
C PRO A 308 2.54 -5.76 -1.29
N ASN A 309 1.82 -5.26 -0.29
CA ASN A 309 1.63 -5.96 0.99
C ASN A 309 1.14 -7.41 0.81
N VAL A 310 0.31 -7.67 -0.20
CA VAL A 310 -0.23 -8.99 -0.52
C VAL A 310 0.85 -10.06 -0.69
N VAL A 311 2.03 -9.70 -1.22
CA VAL A 311 3.19 -10.60 -1.34
C VAL A 311 3.71 -10.99 0.04
N HIS A 312 3.89 -10.00 0.90
CA HIS A 312 4.38 -10.20 2.27
C HIS A 312 3.37 -10.97 3.12
N GLU A 313 2.09 -10.64 2.99
CA GLU A 313 0.98 -11.32 3.66
C GLU A 313 0.88 -12.80 3.23
N ALA A 314 1.05 -13.08 1.94
CA ALA A 314 1.06 -14.45 1.41
C ALA A 314 2.24 -15.26 1.96
N GLN A 315 3.44 -14.69 1.95
CA GLN A 315 4.63 -15.33 2.50
C GLN A 315 4.48 -15.58 4.00
N ALA A 316 3.91 -14.64 4.76
CA ALA A 316 3.63 -14.82 6.18
C ALA A 316 2.65 -15.99 6.46
N CYS A 317 1.75 -16.30 5.52
CA CYS A 317 0.88 -17.47 5.53
C CYS A 317 1.54 -18.75 4.98
N GLY A 318 2.81 -18.70 4.60
CA GLY A 318 3.58 -19.82 4.05
C GLY A 318 3.29 -20.14 2.57
N ALA A 319 2.64 -19.23 1.85
CA ALA A 319 2.41 -19.40 0.42
C ALA A 319 3.59 -18.87 -0.40
N PRO A 320 4.10 -19.65 -1.39
CA PRO A 320 5.03 -19.11 -2.37
C PRO A 320 4.33 -18.10 -3.26
N VAL A 321 5.09 -17.15 -3.80
CA VAL A 321 4.53 -16.07 -4.61
C VAL A 321 5.14 -16.07 -6.00
N VAL A 322 4.29 -15.93 -7.03
CA VAL A 322 4.72 -15.53 -8.38
C VAL A 322 4.30 -14.09 -8.60
N ALA A 323 5.25 -13.22 -8.88
CA ALA A 323 4.95 -11.79 -9.02
C ALA A 323 5.68 -11.17 -10.22
N THR A 324 5.04 -10.17 -10.81
CA THR A 324 5.70 -9.30 -11.80
C THR A 324 6.73 -8.40 -11.13
N ASP A 325 7.83 -8.09 -11.83
CA ASP A 325 8.91 -7.23 -11.35
C ASP A 325 8.46 -5.76 -11.31
N VAL A 326 7.86 -5.37 -10.20
CA VAL A 326 7.34 -4.01 -9.96
C VAL A 326 7.59 -3.57 -8.52
N GLY A 327 7.99 -2.33 -8.33
CA GLY A 327 8.17 -1.72 -7.00
C GLY A 327 9.20 -2.44 -6.14
N GLY A 328 8.77 -2.92 -4.97
CA GLY A 328 9.61 -3.63 -4.00
C GLY A 328 9.56 -5.16 -4.12
N VAL A 329 9.02 -5.72 -5.22
CA VAL A 329 8.88 -7.18 -5.37
C VAL A 329 10.22 -7.91 -5.31
N GLN A 330 11.28 -7.36 -5.91
CA GLN A 330 12.63 -7.93 -5.84
C GLN A 330 13.16 -8.00 -4.41
N ASP A 331 12.83 -7.00 -3.58
CA ASP A 331 13.22 -6.97 -2.16
C ASP A 331 12.45 -8.04 -1.34
N MET A 332 11.23 -8.40 -1.79
CA MET A 332 10.35 -9.36 -1.11
C MET A 332 10.59 -10.80 -1.54
N ILE A 333 11.05 -11.03 -2.77
CA ILE A 333 11.36 -12.35 -3.34
C ILE A 333 12.83 -12.33 -3.80
N PRO A 334 13.79 -12.28 -2.86
CA PRO A 334 15.20 -12.17 -3.21
C PRO A 334 15.83 -13.46 -3.74
N ALA A 335 15.13 -14.60 -3.56
CA ALA A 335 15.62 -15.92 -3.99
C ALA A 335 14.47 -16.83 -4.41
N ALA A 336 14.79 -17.82 -5.26
CA ALA A 336 13.81 -18.75 -5.81
C ALA A 336 13.11 -19.64 -4.76
N GLU A 337 13.63 -19.71 -3.55
CA GLU A 337 13.02 -20.46 -2.43
C GLU A 337 11.77 -19.76 -1.85
N TYR A 338 11.56 -18.48 -2.14
CA TYR A 338 10.41 -17.69 -1.69
C TYR A 338 9.34 -17.49 -2.77
N GLY A 339 9.68 -17.80 -4.04
CA GLY A 339 8.79 -17.59 -5.18
C GLY A 339 9.54 -17.25 -6.46
N PHE A 340 8.82 -16.78 -7.47
CA PHE A 340 9.39 -16.38 -8.75
C PHE A 340 9.00 -14.95 -9.13
N VAL A 341 9.96 -14.21 -9.66
CA VAL A 341 9.74 -12.87 -10.21
C VAL A 341 9.86 -12.94 -11.74
N VAL A 342 8.88 -12.37 -12.44
CA VAL A 342 8.82 -12.37 -13.91
C VAL A 342 8.74 -10.93 -14.44
N PRO A 343 9.19 -10.65 -15.66
CA PRO A 343 9.06 -9.32 -16.26
C PRO A 343 7.61 -8.86 -16.31
N ALA A 344 7.36 -7.58 -16.01
CA ALA A 344 6.03 -7.01 -16.12
C ALA A 344 5.57 -6.97 -17.58
N GLY A 345 4.37 -7.50 -17.85
CA GLY A 345 3.80 -7.59 -19.20
C GLY A 345 4.18 -8.85 -20.00
N ASP A 346 5.05 -9.71 -19.47
CA ASP A 346 5.39 -11.00 -20.07
C ASP A 346 4.41 -12.08 -19.57
N GLU A 347 3.34 -12.30 -20.33
CA GLU A 347 2.27 -13.26 -19.98
C GLU A 347 2.74 -14.73 -20.10
N ASP A 348 3.65 -15.03 -21.02
CA ASP A 348 4.20 -16.36 -21.20
C ASP A 348 5.12 -16.75 -20.02
N ALA A 349 6.00 -15.83 -19.61
CA ALA A 349 6.81 -15.99 -18.41
C ALA A 349 5.96 -16.17 -17.16
N LEU A 350 4.85 -15.42 -17.05
CA LEU A 350 3.91 -15.54 -15.93
C LEU A 350 3.27 -16.94 -15.88
N ALA A 351 2.77 -17.43 -17.00
CA ALA A 351 2.15 -18.75 -17.10
C ALA A 351 3.16 -19.87 -16.79
N ALA A 352 4.37 -19.78 -17.35
CA ALA A 352 5.46 -20.74 -17.08
C ALA A 352 5.87 -20.75 -15.60
N ALA A 353 6.01 -19.56 -14.97
CA ALA A 353 6.37 -19.45 -13.56
C ALA A 353 5.25 -19.99 -12.65
N LEU A 354 3.99 -19.73 -12.95
CA LEU A 354 2.85 -20.27 -12.19
C LEU A 354 2.80 -21.80 -12.29
N ARG A 355 2.96 -22.38 -13.49
CA ARG A 355 3.01 -23.82 -13.66
C ARG A 355 4.15 -24.43 -12.84
N LYS A 356 5.35 -23.87 -12.96
CA LYS A 356 6.52 -24.31 -12.18
C LYS A 356 6.25 -24.20 -10.66
N ALA A 357 5.62 -23.12 -10.21
CA ALA A 357 5.31 -22.92 -8.79
C ALA A 357 4.33 -23.97 -8.25
N ILE A 358 3.30 -24.35 -9.03
CA ILE A 358 2.36 -25.42 -8.70
C ILE A 358 3.04 -26.78 -8.55
N GLU A 359 4.03 -27.07 -9.41
CA GLU A 359 4.76 -28.35 -9.44
C GLU A 359 5.90 -28.42 -8.40
N THR A 360 6.32 -27.25 -7.86
CA THR A 360 7.44 -27.16 -6.92
C THR A 360 7.02 -27.58 -5.52
N ARG A 361 7.83 -28.40 -4.87
CA ARG A 361 7.69 -28.72 -3.44
C ARG A 361 8.37 -27.64 -2.60
N TRP A 362 7.57 -26.76 -2.04
CA TRP A 362 8.04 -25.59 -1.29
C TRP A 362 8.34 -25.88 0.18
N ASN A 363 9.41 -25.26 0.71
CA ASN A 363 9.63 -25.16 2.16
C ASN A 363 8.75 -24.04 2.74
N ARG A 364 7.47 -24.33 2.99
CA ARG A 364 6.50 -23.34 3.50
C ARG A 364 6.90 -22.76 4.85
N ALA A 365 7.60 -23.51 5.71
CA ALA A 365 8.09 -23.02 6.99
C ALA A 365 9.19 -21.94 6.78
N GLY A 366 10.09 -22.13 5.84
CA GLY A 366 11.09 -21.13 5.45
C GLY A 366 10.45 -19.87 4.87
N ILE A 367 9.45 -20.04 3.99
CA ILE A 367 8.67 -18.90 3.44
C ILE A 367 7.98 -18.13 4.57
N THR A 368 7.35 -18.83 5.52
CA THR A 368 6.71 -18.19 6.68
C THR A 368 7.70 -17.40 7.52
N ALA A 369 8.86 -18.00 7.81
CA ALA A 369 9.90 -17.33 8.61
C ALA A 369 10.34 -16.01 7.93
N TRP A 370 10.54 -16.05 6.61
CA TRP A 370 10.86 -14.88 5.79
C TRP A 370 9.74 -13.83 5.83
N GLY A 371 8.49 -14.22 5.51
CA GLY A 371 7.33 -13.32 5.46
C GLY A 371 7.00 -12.69 6.82
N ARG A 372 7.35 -13.32 7.94
CA ARG A 372 7.11 -12.80 9.30
C ARG A 372 8.30 -12.07 9.91
N ALA A 373 9.43 -12.03 9.21
CA ALA A 373 10.66 -11.41 9.72
C ALA A 373 10.51 -9.90 9.96
N ARG A 374 9.54 -9.23 9.34
CA ARG A 374 9.31 -7.80 9.46
C ARG A 374 7.89 -7.49 9.92
N SER A 375 7.76 -7.05 11.17
CA SER A 375 6.49 -6.68 11.78
C SER A 375 6.20 -5.17 11.68
N TRP A 376 4.92 -4.79 11.80
CA TRP A 376 4.54 -3.38 11.92
C TRP A 376 5.13 -2.70 13.16
N GLN A 377 5.44 -3.45 14.21
CA GLN A 377 6.11 -2.90 15.38
C GLN A 377 7.51 -2.38 15.05
N GLN A 378 8.31 -3.15 14.31
CA GLN A 378 9.63 -2.72 13.84
C GLN A 378 9.53 -1.50 12.93
N VAL A 379 8.58 -1.50 11.99
CA VAL A 379 8.29 -0.37 11.10
C VAL A 379 7.95 0.90 11.90
N GLY A 380 7.15 0.76 12.97
CA GLY A 380 6.79 1.86 13.86
C GLY A 380 8.00 2.47 14.56
N VAL A 381 8.88 1.64 15.13
CA VAL A 381 10.11 2.09 15.82
C VAL A 381 11.05 2.80 14.84
N GLU A 382 11.34 2.20 13.70
CA GLU A 382 12.22 2.80 12.67
C GLU A 382 11.66 4.12 12.13
N THR A 383 10.34 4.21 11.94
CA THR A 383 9.67 5.45 11.53
C THR A 383 9.76 6.51 12.62
N ALA A 384 9.54 6.14 13.87
CA ALA A 384 9.64 7.06 15.01
C ALA A 384 11.07 7.65 15.16
N GLU A 385 12.10 6.86 14.91
CA GLU A 385 13.48 7.35 14.87
C GLU A 385 13.69 8.44 13.81
N VAL A 386 13.18 8.21 12.57
CA VAL A 386 13.29 9.19 11.48
C VAL A 386 12.55 10.48 11.82
N LEU A 387 11.36 10.37 12.41
CA LEU A 387 10.57 11.54 12.82
C LEU A 387 11.25 12.33 13.94
N SER A 388 11.89 11.63 14.91
CA SER A 388 12.70 12.26 15.95
C SER A 388 13.90 13.02 15.38
N GLN A 389 14.59 12.43 14.41
CA GLN A 389 15.72 13.07 13.72
C GLN A 389 15.27 14.33 12.98
N ALA A 390 14.16 14.23 12.23
CA ALA A 390 13.59 15.38 11.51
C ALA A 390 13.21 16.53 12.45
N ALA A 391 12.57 16.23 13.60
CA ALA A 391 12.19 17.23 14.59
C ALA A 391 13.41 17.92 15.25
N ALA A 392 14.51 17.18 15.47
CA ALA A 392 15.72 17.69 16.12
C ALA A 392 16.50 18.68 15.23
N GLU A 393 16.52 18.47 13.90
CA GLU A 393 17.28 19.33 12.97
C GLU A 393 16.81 20.80 12.96
N THR A 394 15.52 21.02 13.17
CA THR A 394 14.96 22.37 13.20
C THR A 394 15.30 23.10 14.49
N LYS A 395 15.35 22.37 15.62
CA LYS A 395 15.78 22.95 16.91
C LYS A 395 17.25 23.40 16.88
N GLY A 396 18.09 22.77 16.05
CA GLY A 396 19.48 23.16 15.81
C GLY A 396 19.65 24.39 14.91
N ARG A 397 18.77 24.58 13.90
CA ARG A 397 18.78 25.73 12.97
C ARG A 397 18.13 27.01 13.52
N LEU A 398 17.36 26.90 14.62
CA LEU A 398 16.67 28.02 15.28
C LEU A 398 17.39 28.51 16.55
N LYS A 399 18.61 27.98 16.88
CA LYS A 399 19.47 28.61 17.87
C LYS A 399 20.18 29.79 17.20
N PRO A 400 20.09 31.01 17.79
CA PRO A 400 20.71 32.22 17.26
C PRO A 400 22.23 32.09 17.19
#